data_49410bad2b2954c5ed69cd938409f06d
#
_entry.id   49410bad2b2954c5ed69cd938409f06d
#
_cell.length_a   1.000
_cell.length_b   1.000
_cell.length_c   1.000
_cell.angle_alpha   90.00
_cell.angle_beta   90.00
_cell.angle_gamma   90.00
#
_symmetry.space_group_name_H-M   'P 1'
#
loop_
_entity.id
_entity.type
_entity.pdbx_description
1 polymer ?
#
loop_
_entity_poly.entity_id
_entity_poly.type
_entity_poly.pdbx_seq_one_letter_code
_entity_poly.pdbx_strand_id
1 'polypeptide(L)'
;LRELKQDFGKYAAIFLFLVFFIGAMSGFFVSDISVAATYYEGLEKYNIEDGHMAFNLVPDDELLNKIESENGITLYKMYYKDETVASNDTTLRIYVDRDTVNTECVMDGRMPTSANEIAIDRMYAVNNSISIGDTVTVDGQGYTVTGFSAVPDYSCLFESNADMMFDAVNFGVGFVTSEGYEKIRATHESINYAWKYLTPTTDDVDAKNRSDDITDSLESILKQYDQSLIQSQVDSLYALSLIHI
;
A
#
# COMPACT_ATOMS: atom_id res chain seq x y z
N LEU A 1 11.70 -52.28 -35.63
CA LEU A 1 10.28 -52.63 -35.33
C LEU A 1 10.12 -53.88 -34.46
N ARG A 2 11.01 -54.90 -34.55
CA ARG A 2 10.95 -56.14 -33.74
C ARG A 2 11.37 -55.91 -32.31
N GLU A 3 12.41 -55.10 -32.07
CA GLU A 3 12.87 -54.68 -30.75
C GLU A 3 11.87 -53.75 -30.05
N LEU A 4 11.23 -52.83 -30.80
CA LEU A 4 10.19 -51.95 -30.26
C LEU A 4 8.96 -52.72 -29.73
N LYS A 5 8.65 -53.89 -30.38
CA LYS A 5 7.57 -54.76 -29.89
C LYS A 5 7.96 -55.58 -28.68
N GLN A 6 9.24 -55.95 -28.57
CA GLN A 6 9.75 -56.81 -27.51
C GLN A 6 9.94 -56.05 -26.23
N ASP A 7 10.33 -54.75 -26.31
CA ASP A 7 10.59 -53.87 -25.17
C ASP A 7 9.58 -52.68 -25.08
N PHE A 8 8.37 -52.85 -25.61
CA PHE A 8 7.34 -51.81 -25.68
C PHE A 8 7.11 -51.12 -24.35
N GLY A 9 7.07 -51.87 -23.22
CA GLY A 9 6.91 -51.29 -21.91
C GLY A 9 7.99 -50.29 -21.49
N LYS A 10 9.25 -50.55 -21.86
CA LYS A 10 10.36 -49.63 -21.57
C LYS A 10 10.24 -48.35 -22.40
N TYR A 11 9.94 -48.45 -23.68
CA TYR A 11 9.79 -47.29 -24.56
C TYR A 11 8.56 -46.45 -24.19
N ALA A 12 7.46 -47.14 -23.83
CA ALA A 12 6.27 -46.43 -23.34
C ALA A 12 6.55 -45.66 -22.02
N ALA A 13 7.28 -46.28 -21.11
CA ALA A 13 7.65 -45.61 -19.84
C ALA A 13 8.55 -44.37 -20.10
N ILE A 14 9.57 -44.49 -20.97
CA ILE A 14 10.41 -43.39 -21.35
C ILE A 14 9.63 -42.26 -22.03
N PHE A 15 8.71 -42.60 -22.94
CA PHE A 15 7.85 -41.66 -23.63
C PHE A 15 6.94 -40.90 -22.64
N LEU A 16 6.28 -41.61 -21.74
CA LEU A 16 5.44 -41.02 -20.74
C LEU A 16 6.24 -40.12 -19.80
N PHE A 17 7.43 -40.54 -19.39
CA PHE A 17 8.34 -39.71 -18.59
C PHE A 17 8.73 -38.41 -19.29
N LEU A 18 9.10 -38.51 -20.60
CA LEU A 18 9.43 -37.33 -21.39
C LEU A 18 8.24 -36.39 -21.55
N VAL A 19 7.05 -36.92 -21.85
CA VAL A 19 5.81 -36.10 -21.95
C VAL A 19 5.52 -35.41 -20.64
N PHE A 20 5.60 -36.13 -19.53
CA PHE A 20 5.39 -35.58 -18.20
C PHE A 20 6.43 -34.48 -17.87
N PHE A 21 7.72 -34.76 -18.12
CA PHE A 21 8.79 -33.81 -17.84
C PHE A 21 8.66 -32.52 -18.68
N ILE A 22 8.44 -32.66 -19.99
CA ILE A 22 8.26 -31.52 -20.89
C ILE A 22 6.99 -30.74 -20.50
N GLY A 23 5.90 -31.44 -20.19
CA GLY A 23 4.65 -30.79 -19.75
C GLY A 23 4.82 -30.03 -18.44
N ALA A 24 5.47 -30.63 -17.45
CA ALA A 24 5.75 -29.97 -16.18
C ALA A 24 6.63 -28.74 -16.34
N MET A 25 7.73 -28.85 -17.09
CA MET A 25 8.65 -27.72 -17.37
C MET A 25 7.95 -26.60 -18.14
N SER A 26 7.19 -26.97 -19.19
CA SER A 26 6.45 -25.97 -19.97
C SER A 26 5.39 -25.26 -19.13
N GLY A 27 4.66 -26.02 -18.29
CA GLY A 27 3.67 -25.44 -17.37
C GLY A 27 4.30 -24.47 -16.37
N PHE A 28 5.49 -24.82 -15.85
CA PHE A 28 6.21 -23.96 -14.92
C PHE A 28 6.63 -22.62 -15.57
N PHE A 29 7.24 -22.69 -16.77
CA PHE A 29 7.64 -21.47 -17.49
C PHE A 29 6.45 -20.58 -17.89
N VAL A 30 5.35 -21.18 -18.35
CA VAL A 30 4.14 -20.41 -18.70
C VAL A 30 3.55 -19.74 -17.46
N SER A 31 3.54 -20.43 -16.34
CA SER A 31 3.06 -19.85 -15.07
C SER A 31 3.90 -18.66 -14.63
N ASP A 32 5.23 -18.80 -14.66
CA ASP A 32 6.16 -17.73 -14.27
C ASP A 32 5.98 -16.45 -15.12
N ILE A 33 5.96 -16.62 -16.45
CA ILE A 33 5.73 -15.50 -17.38
C ILE A 33 4.35 -14.85 -17.15
N SER A 34 3.32 -15.65 -16.91
CA SER A 34 1.96 -15.14 -16.69
C SER A 34 1.86 -14.34 -15.38
N VAL A 35 2.47 -14.84 -14.31
CA VAL A 35 2.49 -14.13 -13.01
C VAL A 35 3.25 -12.80 -13.14
N ALA A 36 4.43 -12.83 -13.76
CA ALA A 36 5.21 -11.60 -13.97
C ALA A 36 4.44 -10.57 -14.83
N ALA A 37 3.81 -11.01 -15.93
CA ALA A 37 3.03 -10.11 -16.78
C ALA A 37 1.85 -9.49 -16.03
N THR A 38 1.12 -10.27 -15.23
CA THR A 38 0.00 -9.77 -14.41
C THR A 38 0.49 -8.79 -13.35
N TYR A 39 1.65 -9.05 -12.75
CA TYR A 39 2.26 -8.14 -11.78
C TYR A 39 2.57 -6.78 -12.40
N TYR A 40 3.29 -6.74 -13.53
CA TYR A 40 3.63 -5.48 -14.21
C TYR A 40 2.38 -4.74 -14.74
N GLU A 41 1.39 -5.46 -15.27
CA GLU A 41 0.10 -4.88 -15.65
C GLU A 41 -0.60 -4.25 -14.42
N GLY A 42 -0.52 -4.90 -13.27
CA GLY A 42 -1.06 -4.40 -12.00
C GLY A 42 -0.39 -3.10 -11.55
N LEU A 43 0.95 -3.00 -11.64
CA LEU A 43 1.68 -1.79 -11.28
C LEU A 43 1.20 -0.57 -12.09
N GLU A 44 1.00 -0.75 -13.39
CA GLU A 44 0.53 0.31 -14.28
C GLU A 44 -0.96 0.62 -14.06
N LYS A 45 -1.80 -0.42 -14.02
CA LYS A 45 -3.25 -0.30 -13.91
C LYS A 45 -3.71 0.43 -12.64
N TYR A 46 -3.08 0.12 -11.52
CA TYR A 46 -3.41 0.70 -10.22
C TYR A 46 -2.50 1.85 -9.83
N ASN A 47 -1.64 2.30 -10.75
CA ASN A 47 -0.68 3.38 -10.54
C ASN A 47 0.07 3.24 -9.21
N ILE A 48 0.69 2.07 -9.01
CA ILE A 48 1.39 1.75 -7.75
C ILE A 48 2.51 2.75 -7.49
N GLU A 49 2.64 3.18 -6.25
CA GLU A 49 3.71 4.08 -5.80
C GLU A 49 5.11 3.54 -6.11
N ASP A 50 6.07 4.46 -6.29
CA ASP A 50 7.48 4.10 -6.42
C ASP A 50 8.16 4.01 -5.03
N GLY A 51 7.51 4.55 -4.00
CA GLY A 51 7.88 4.43 -2.61
C GLY A 51 7.01 5.30 -1.71
N HIS A 52 7.27 5.23 -0.39
CA HIS A 52 6.51 6.00 0.60
C HIS A 52 7.40 6.52 1.73
N MET A 53 6.92 7.54 2.42
CA MET A 53 7.54 8.13 3.60
C MET A 53 6.50 8.46 4.65
N ALA A 54 6.89 8.40 5.93
CA ALA A 54 6.05 8.74 7.06
C ALA A 54 6.61 9.94 7.82
N PHE A 55 5.73 10.79 8.33
CA PHE A 55 6.07 11.93 9.16
C PHE A 55 5.42 11.82 10.54
N ASN A 56 6.11 12.32 11.57
CA ASN A 56 5.55 12.38 12.92
C ASN A 56 4.62 13.59 13.11
N LEU A 57 4.72 14.60 12.25
CA LEU A 57 3.90 15.80 12.24
C LEU A 57 3.51 16.11 10.80
N VAL A 58 2.37 16.77 10.63
CA VAL A 58 1.92 17.21 9.30
C VAL A 58 2.94 18.22 8.75
N PRO A 59 3.64 17.89 7.65
CA PRO A 59 4.56 18.81 7.01
C PRO A 59 3.79 19.98 6.38
N ASP A 60 4.41 21.15 6.33
CA ASP A 60 3.85 22.27 5.60
C ASP A 60 4.13 22.17 4.09
N ASP A 61 3.43 23.02 3.33
CA ASP A 61 3.53 23.01 1.87
C ASP A 61 4.95 23.40 1.38
N GLU A 62 5.69 24.19 2.15
CA GLU A 62 7.07 24.59 1.79
C GLU A 62 7.99 23.38 1.84
N LEU A 63 7.90 22.58 2.91
CA LEU A 63 8.68 21.36 3.06
C LEU A 63 8.32 20.33 1.98
N LEU A 64 7.02 20.12 1.72
CA LEU A 64 6.56 19.19 0.68
C LEU A 64 7.06 19.59 -0.71
N ASN A 65 6.90 20.86 -1.09
CA ASN A 65 7.37 21.38 -2.37
C ASN A 65 8.90 21.27 -2.51
N LYS A 66 9.64 21.47 -1.43
CA LYS A 66 11.10 21.30 -1.43
C LYS A 66 11.48 19.85 -1.67
N ILE A 67 10.84 18.91 -0.96
CA ILE A 67 11.05 17.46 -1.15
C ILE A 67 10.77 17.05 -2.61
N GLU A 68 9.64 17.48 -3.17
CA GLU A 68 9.26 17.15 -4.55
C GLU A 68 10.29 17.70 -5.56
N SER A 69 10.63 18.98 -5.42
CA SER A 69 11.51 19.66 -6.39
C SER A 69 12.95 19.18 -6.36
N GLU A 70 13.50 18.88 -5.17
CA GLU A 70 14.88 18.42 -5.04
C GLU A 70 15.06 16.96 -5.47
N ASN A 71 14.00 16.15 -5.38
CA ASN A 71 14.07 14.72 -5.67
C ASN A 71 13.40 14.30 -7.00
N GLY A 72 12.77 15.23 -7.72
CA GLY A 72 12.09 14.93 -8.98
C GLY A 72 10.96 13.90 -8.82
N ILE A 73 10.16 14.07 -7.77
CA ILE A 73 9.02 13.22 -7.43
C ILE A 73 7.74 14.04 -7.29
N THR A 74 6.60 13.37 -7.27
CA THR A 74 5.31 13.92 -6.85
C THR A 74 4.83 13.18 -5.62
N LEU A 75 4.38 13.90 -4.60
CA LEU A 75 3.88 13.35 -3.35
C LEU A 75 2.36 13.23 -3.36
N TYR A 76 1.86 12.11 -2.84
CA TYR A 76 0.44 11.81 -2.69
C TYR A 76 0.13 11.50 -1.24
N LYS A 77 -0.89 12.17 -0.69
CA LYS A 77 -1.31 12.00 0.70
C LYS A 77 -1.93 10.61 0.92
N MET A 78 -1.36 9.84 1.86
CA MET A 78 -1.77 8.47 2.22
C MET A 78 -2.02 8.37 3.73
N TYR A 79 -2.78 9.30 4.29
CA TYR A 79 -3.09 9.30 5.72
C TYR A 79 -4.05 8.18 6.05
N TYR A 80 -3.86 7.60 7.22
CA TYR A 80 -4.75 6.56 7.72
C TYR A 80 -4.96 6.63 9.23
N LYS A 81 -6.02 5.98 9.68
CA LYS A 81 -6.37 5.78 11.08
C LYS A 81 -6.50 4.29 11.35
N ASP A 82 -5.82 3.81 12.39
CA ASP A 82 -5.98 2.43 12.86
C ASP A 82 -7.04 2.41 13.96
N GLU A 83 -8.14 1.70 13.71
CA GLU A 83 -9.30 1.67 14.59
C GLU A 83 -9.68 0.24 14.95
N THR A 84 -10.16 0.08 16.20
CA THR A 84 -10.66 -1.22 16.66
C THR A 84 -12.10 -1.44 16.20
N VAL A 85 -12.35 -2.59 15.59
CA VAL A 85 -13.68 -3.04 15.18
C VAL A 85 -14.43 -3.61 16.40
N ALA A 86 -15.53 -2.98 16.77
CA ALA A 86 -16.25 -3.28 18.01
C ALA A 86 -16.81 -4.71 18.11
N SER A 87 -17.05 -5.38 16.99
CA SER A 87 -17.67 -6.72 16.95
C SER A 87 -16.71 -7.87 17.23
N ASN A 88 -15.42 -7.73 16.94
CA ASN A 88 -14.43 -8.81 16.96
C ASN A 88 -13.08 -8.42 17.53
N ASP A 89 -12.92 -7.18 18.02
CA ASP A 89 -11.71 -6.63 18.65
C ASP A 89 -10.47 -6.71 17.74
N THR A 90 -10.68 -6.57 16.42
CA THR A 90 -9.62 -6.56 15.40
C THR A 90 -9.28 -5.14 14.98
N THR A 91 -8.13 -4.92 14.36
CA THR A 91 -7.69 -3.62 13.85
C THR A 91 -8.10 -3.45 12.38
N LEU A 92 -8.73 -2.34 12.06
CA LEU A 92 -9.01 -1.91 10.70
C LEU A 92 -8.27 -0.61 10.41
N ARG A 93 -7.34 -0.65 9.45
CA ARG A 93 -6.63 0.53 8.95
C ARG A 93 -7.49 1.21 7.91
N ILE A 94 -7.95 2.43 8.20
CA ILE A 94 -8.93 3.14 7.40
C ILE A 94 -8.26 4.28 6.63
N TYR A 95 -8.44 4.25 5.32
CA TYR A 95 -8.02 5.28 4.37
C TYR A 95 -9.22 6.01 3.79
N VAL A 96 -8.97 7.18 3.23
CA VAL A 96 -9.88 7.78 2.25
C VAL A 96 -9.75 7.01 0.94
N ASP A 97 -10.86 6.82 0.22
CA ASP A 97 -10.90 6.26 -1.13
C ASP A 97 -9.89 6.96 -2.06
N ARG A 98 -9.11 6.20 -2.81
CA ARG A 98 -7.96 6.67 -3.59
C ARG A 98 -8.34 6.73 -5.07
N ASP A 99 -8.03 7.83 -5.72
CA ASP A 99 -8.36 8.07 -7.14
C ASP A 99 -7.12 8.25 -8.04
N THR A 100 -5.94 8.38 -7.47
CA THR A 100 -4.74 8.79 -8.21
C THR A 100 -3.62 7.77 -8.17
N VAL A 101 -3.15 7.39 -6.98
CA VAL A 101 -2.05 6.46 -6.77
C VAL A 101 -2.48 5.33 -5.83
N ASN A 102 -1.96 4.14 -6.00
CA ASN A 102 -2.36 2.93 -5.26
C ASN A 102 -3.88 2.69 -5.28
N THR A 103 -4.52 2.90 -6.44
CA THR A 103 -5.98 2.77 -6.57
C THR A 103 -6.43 1.34 -6.28
N GLU A 104 -7.56 1.20 -5.62
CA GLU A 104 -8.06 -0.09 -5.15
C GLU A 104 -8.61 -0.96 -6.29
N CYS A 105 -8.36 -2.26 -6.19
CA CYS A 105 -9.01 -3.25 -7.03
C CYS A 105 -10.33 -3.69 -6.40
N VAL A 106 -11.46 -3.23 -6.91
CA VAL A 106 -12.78 -3.71 -6.49
C VAL A 106 -12.96 -5.15 -6.92
N MET A 107 -13.08 -6.06 -5.95
CA MET A 107 -13.23 -7.51 -6.17
C MET A 107 -14.70 -7.92 -6.21
N ASP A 108 -15.55 -7.27 -5.40
CA ASP A 108 -17.00 -7.49 -5.35
C ASP A 108 -17.70 -6.23 -4.81
N GLY A 109 -18.93 -5.97 -5.22
CA GLY A 109 -19.68 -4.78 -4.83
C GLY A 109 -19.14 -3.50 -5.44
N ARG A 110 -18.97 -2.44 -4.65
CA ARG A 110 -18.51 -1.12 -5.07
C ARG A 110 -17.76 -0.38 -3.97
N MET A 111 -17.00 0.65 -4.35
CA MET A 111 -16.42 1.61 -3.41
C MET A 111 -17.52 2.46 -2.71
N PRO A 112 -17.22 3.03 -1.53
CA PRO A 112 -18.17 3.87 -0.78
C PRO A 112 -18.50 5.15 -1.54
N THR A 113 -19.75 5.58 -1.47
CA THR A 113 -20.23 6.84 -2.08
C THR A 113 -20.89 7.76 -1.06
N SER A 114 -21.05 7.31 0.17
CA SER A 114 -21.61 8.09 1.28
C SER A 114 -20.82 7.90 2.57
N ALA A 115 -20.95 8.86 3.46
CA ALA A 115 -20.13 8.98 4.66
C ALA A 115 -20.32 7.88 5.72
N ASN A 116 -21.28 6.98 5.54
CA ASN A 116 -21.54 5.82 6.39
C ASN A 116 -21.36 4.49 5.63
N GLU A 117 -20.61 4.50 4.54
CA GLU A 117 -20.25 3.33 3.75
C GLU A 117 -18.75 3.06 3.87
N ILE A 118 -18.38 1.77 3.74
CA ILE A 118 -17.00 1.31 3.76
C ILE A 118 -16.82 0.17 2.75
N ALA A 119 -15.70 0.18 2.03
CA ALA A 119 -15.18 -0.98 1.35
C ALA A 119 -14.02 -1.55 2.18
N ILE A 120 -13.93 -2.87 2.31
CA ILE A 120 -12.92 -3.52 3.16
C ILE A 120 -12.12 -4.55 2.37
N ASP A 121 -10.92 -4.86 2.86
CA ASP A 121 -10.10 -5.92 2.29
C ASP A 121 -10.85 -7.26 2.27
N ARG A 122 -10.76 -7.95 1.13
CA ARG A 122 -11.47 -9.21 0.92
C ARG A 122 -11.02 -10.33 1.85
N MET A 123 -9.70 -10.45 2.13
CA MET A 123 -9.21 -11.54 2.98
C MET A 123 -9.65 -11.33 4.43
N TYR A 124 -9.54 -10.09 4.91
CA TYR A 124 -10.05 -9.73 6.23
C TYR A 124 -11.55 -10.00 6.34
N ALA A 125 -12.35 -9.59 5.35
CA ALA A 125 -13.80 -9.83 5.33
C ALA A 125 -14.15 -11.31 5.41
N VAL A 126 -13.52 -12.16 4.59
CA VAL A 126 -13.74 -13.60 4.57
C VAL A 126 -13.38 -14.23 5.91
N ASN A 127 -12.22 -13.88 6.49
CA ASN A 127 -11.76 -14.44 7.75
C ASN A 127 -12.66 -14.06 8.94
N ASN A 128 -13.28 -12.88 8.88
CA ASN A 128 -14.20 -12.38 9.91
C ASN A 128 -15.69 -12.62 9.58
N SER A 129 -15.99 -13.37 8.52
CA SER A 129 -17.37 -13.69 8.09
C SER A 129 -18.23 -12.44 7.85
N ILE A 130 -17.61 -11.37 7.31
CA ILE A 130 -18.30 -10.12 6.97
C ILE A 130 -18.79 -10.19 5.53
N SER A 131 -20.05 -9.80 5.31
CA SER A 131 -20.72 -9.79 4.02
C SER A 131 -21.03 -8.35 3.57
N ILE A 132 -21.19 -8.16 2.26
CA ILE A 132 -21.70 -6.90 1.72
C ILE A 132 -23.12 -6.67 2.25
N GLY A 133 -23.35 -5.46 2.81
CA GLY A 133 -24.58 -5.09 3.50
C GLY A 133 -24.50 -5.17 5.02
N ASP A 134 -23.49 -5.85 5.57
CA ASP A 134 -23.26 -5.88 7.01
C ASP A 134 -22.79 -4.50 7.52
N THR A 135 -22.91 -4.27 8.83
CA THR A 135 -22.43 -3.06 9.46
C THR A 135 -21.18 -3.35 10.28
N VAL A 136 -20.09 -2.67 9.97
CA VAL A 136 -18.85 -2.64 10.76
C VAL A 136 -18.85 -1.37 11.60
N THR A 137 -18.61 -1.52 12.91
CA THR A 137 -18.61 -0.39 13.85
C THR A 137 -17.18 -0.09 14.27
N VAL A 138 -16.73 1.14 13.99
CA VAL A 138 -15.43 1.70 14.37
C VAL A 138 -15.63 3.07 15.00
N ASP A 139 -14.92 3.37 16.08
CA ASP A 139 -15.06 4.62 16.86
C ASP A 139 -16.54 4.94 17.21
N GLY A 140 -17.35 3.92 17.50
CA GLY A 140 -18.78 4.08 17.77
C GLY A 140 -19.66 4.47 16.57
N GLN A 141 -19.10 4.57 15.36
CA GLN A 141 -19.81 4.85 14.11
C GLN A 141 -20.05 3.55 13.34
N GLY A 142 -21.27 3.35 12.84
CA GLY A 142 -21.63 2.22 11.98
C GLY A 142 -21.41 2.55 10.52
N TYR A 143 -20.62 1.70 9.81
CA TYR A 143 -20.39 1.78 8.38
C TYR A 143 -20.98 0.56 7.68
N THR A 144 -21.80 0.76 6.67
CA THR A 144 -22.32 -0.32 5.83
C THR A 144 -21.24 -0.78 4.85
N VAL A 145 -20.93 -2.06 4.84
CA VAL A 145 -19.98 -2.65 3.89
C VAL A 145 -20.61 -2.66 2.49
N THR A 146 -20.02 -1.94 1.54
CA THR A 146 -20.52 -1.81 0.17
C THR A 146 -19.74 -2.61 -0.86
N GLY A 147 -18.53 -3.03 -0.50
CA GLY A 147 -17.71 -3.82 -1.40
C GLY A 147 -16.49 -4.43 -0.73
N PHE A 148 -15.88 -5.35 -1.46
CA PHE A 148 -14.59 -5.93 -1.11
C PHE A 148 -13.53 -5.47 -2.10
N SER A 149 -12.41 -5.02 -1.57
CA SER A 149 -11.26 -4.57 -2.36
C SER A 149 -10.04 -5.43 -2.13
N ALA A 150 -9.13 -5.41 -3.08
CA ALA A 150 -7.74 -5.77 -2.87
C ALA A 150 -6.91 -4.48 -2.98
N VAL A 151 -5.94 -4.35 -2.11
CA VAL A 151 -5.12 -3.15 -1.98
C VAL A 151 -3.77 -3.44 -2.62
N PRO A 152 -3.46 -2.81 -3.76
CA PRO A 152 -2.27 -3.19 -4.54
C PRO A 152 -0.94 -2.94 -3.84
N ASP A 153 -0.86 -1.93 -2.97
CA ASP A 153 0.29 -1.60 -2.12
C ASP A 153 0.42 -2.51 -0.89
N TYR A 154 -0.60 -3.35 -0.62
CA TYR A 154 -0.56 -4.41 0.39
C TYR A 154 -0.51 -5.77 -0.29
N SER A 155 0.68 -6.23 -0.69
CA SER A 155 0.85 -7.59 -1.22
C SER A 155 0.46 -8.67 -0.20
N CYS A 156 0.63 -8.36 1.09
CA CYS A 156 0.12 -9.11 2.24
C CYS A 156 -0.34 -8.12 3.31
N LEU A 157 -1.33 -8.50 4.13
CA LEU A 157 -1.85 -7.66 5.21
C LEU A 157 -0.90 -7.66 6.41
N PHE A 158 0.22 -6.93 6.29
CA PHE A 158 1.09 -6.61 7.40
C PHE A 158 0.60 -5.35 8.09
N GLU A 159 0.46 -5.37 9.41
CA GLU A 159 0.13 -4.18 10.19
C GLU A 159 1.32 -3.23 10.27
N SER A 160 2.53 -3.80 10.37
CA SER A 160 3.81 -3.08 10.44
C SER A 160 4.85 -3.68 9.51
N ASN A 161 5.75 -2.83 9.00
CA ASN A 161 6.91 -3.27 8.21
C ASN A 161 7.90 -4.14 9.01
N ALA A 162 7.76 -4.19 10.34
CA ALA A 162 8.56 -5.05 11.21
C ALA A 162 7.96 -6.46 11.38
N ASP A 163 6.75 -6.70 10.91
CA ASP A 163 6.07 -7.97 11.06
C ASP A 163 6.70 -9.04 10.16
N MET A 164 6.95 -10.20 10.73
CA MET A 164 7.48 -11.35 9.99
C MET A 164 6.39 -12.21 9.34
N MET A 165 5.13 -12.06 9.79
CA MET A 165 3.96 -12.79 9.31
C MET A 165 2.78 -11.84 9.17
N PHE A 166 2.02 -11.98 8.09
CA PHE A 166 0.76 -11.25 7.94
C PHE A 166 -0.34 -11.89 8.78
N ASP A 167 -1.28 -11.07 9.24
CA ASP A 167 -2.42 -11.51 10.04
C ASP A 167 -3.76 -10.95 9.49
N ALA A 168 -4.25 -11.54 8.44
CA ALA A 168 -5.51 -11.16 7.82
C ALA A 168 -6.77 -11.53 8.67
N VAL A 169 -6.59 -12.08 9.86
CA VAL A 169 -7.67 -12.31 10.82
C VAL A 169 -7.84 -11.11 11.73
N ASN A 170 -6.73 -10.62 12.31
CA ASN A 170 -6.74 -9.54 13.29
C ASN A 170 -6.49 -8.16 12.69
N PHE A 171 -5.99 -8.09 11.46
CA PHE A 171 -5.70 -6.84 10.75
C PHE A 171 -6.34 -6.81 9.37
N GLY A 172 -6.95 -5.69 9.02
CA GLY A 172 -7.53 -5.42 7.71
C GLY A 172 -7.35 -3.98 7.26
N VAL A 173 -7.67 -3.72 6.00
CA VAL A 173 -7.68 -2.38 5.40
C VAL A 173 -9.09 -2.04 4.95
N GLY A 174 -9.49 -0.80 5.16
CA GLY A 174 -10.80 -0.28 4.78
C GLY A 174 -10.70 1.09 4.13
N PHE A 175 -11.66 1.39 3.27
CA PHE A 175 -11.76 2.65 2.54
C PHE A 175 -13.12 3.27 2.78
N VAL A 176 -13.12 4.57 3.06
CA VAL A 176 -14.32 5.38 3.28
C VAL A 176 -14.23 6.65 2.43
N THR A 177 -15.34 7.37 2.28
CA THR A 177 -15.30 8.71 1.69
C THR A 177 -14.58 9.69 2.61
N SER A 178 -14.12 10.83 2.10
CA SER A 178 -13.52 11.90 2.92
C SER A 178 -14.43 12.32 4.08
N GLU A 179 -15.74 12.44 3.85
CA GLU A 179 -16.70 12.75 4.91
C GLU A 179 -16.81 11.61 5.95
N GLY A 180 -16.71 10.36 5.53
CA GLY A 180 -16.69 9.20 6.41
C GLY A 180 -15.44 9.17 7.28
N TYR A 181 -14.31 9.50 6.69
CA TYR A 181 -13.02 9.57 7.37
C TYR A 181 -12.96 10.66 8.44
N GLU A 182 -13.53 11.84 8.16
CA GLU A 182 -13.59 12.95 9.11
C GLU A 182 -14.44 12.64 10.36
N LYS A 183 -15.40 11.72 10.26
CA LYS A 183 -16.22 11.28 11.41
C LYS A 183 -15.47 10.40 12.40
N ILE A 184 -14.40 9.75 11.96
CA ILE A 184 -13.56 8.90 12.80
C ILE A 184 -12.65 9.81 13.65
N ARG A 185 -12.88 9.81 14.96
CA ARG A 185 -12.14 10.65 15.93
C ARG A 185 -10.95 9.89 16.50
N ALA A 186 -10.10 9.36 15.61
CA ALA A 186 -8.91 8.61 16.01
C ALA A 186 -8.05 9.39 17.01
N THR A 187 -7.46 8.67 17.95
CA THR A 187 -6.47 9.23 18.89
C THR A 187 -5.17 9.58 18.17
N HIS A 188 -4.90 8.93 17.04
CA HIS A 188 -3.72 9.12 16.23
C HIS A 188 -4.04 8.92 14.75
N GLU A 189 -3.61 9.86 13.93
CA GLU A 189 -3.62 9.76 12.47
C GLU A 189 -2.18 9.56 11.99
N SER A 190 -1.95 8.54 11.22
CA SER A 190 -0.64 8.28 10.61
C SER A 190 -0.47 9.12 9.35
N ILE A 191 0.60 9.90 9.33
CA ILE A 191 0.87 10.90 8.29
C ILE A 191 1.86 10.29 7.29
N ASN A 192 1.33 9.70 6.23
CA ASN A 192 2.11 9.04 5.19
C ASN A 192 1.91 9.73 3.84
N TYR A 193 2.97 9.69 3.04
CA TYR A 193 2.95 10.12 1.65
C TYR A 193 3.55 9.02 0.78
N ALA A 194 2.85 8.67 -0.28
CA ALA A 194 3.40 7.92 -1.39
C ALA A 194 4.12 8.88 -2.35
N TRP A 195 5.09 8.41 -3.11
CA TRP A 195 5.65 9.19 -4.21
C TRP A 195 5.67 8.44 -5.53
N LYS A 196 5.65 9.22 -6.61
CA LYS A 196 5.92 8.77 -7.97
C LYS A 196 7.07 9.58 -8.54
N TYR A 197 7.98 8.91 -9.23
CA TYR A 197 9.03 9.61 -9.99
C TYR A 197 8.43 10.37 -11.16
N LEU A 198 8.85 11.63 -11.37
CA LEU A 198 8.48 12.41 -12.55
C LEU A 198 9.02 11.79 -13.85
N THR A 199 10.14 11.08 -13.77
CA THR A 199 10.73 10.32 -14.88
C THR A 199 10.81 8.86 -14.45
N PRO A 200 10.22 7.92 -15.20
CA PRO A 200 10.27 6.49 -14.85
C PRO A 200 11.71 6.00 -14.66
N THR A 201 11.88 5.02 -13.78
CA THR A 201 13.16 4.33 -13.58
C THR A 201 13.46 3.42 -14.77
N THR A 202 14.74 3.23 -15.08
CA THR A 202 15.18 2.41 -16.23
C THR A 202 15.22 0.92 -15.91
N ASP A 203 15.55 0.59 -14.67
CA ASP A 203 15.64 -0.76 -14.13
C ASP A 203 15.63 -0.76 -12.60
N ASP A 204 15.66 -1.93 -11.97
CA ASP A 204 15.63 -2.08 -10.51
C ASP A 204 16.86 -1.47 -9.81
N VAL A 205 18.00 -1.39 -10.49
CA VAL A 205 19.23 -0.79 -9.95
C VAL A 205 19.09 0.72 -9.90
N ASP A 206 18.56 1.33 -10.97
CA ASP A 206 18.24 2.75 -11.03
C ASP A 206 17.19 3.09 -9.96
N ALA A 207 16.12 2.30 -9.85
CA ALA A 207 15.08 2.48 -8.84
C ALA A 207 15.67 2.49 -7.41
N LYS A 208 16.53 1.52 -7.11
CA LYS A 208 17.20 1.43 -5.80
C LYS A 208 18.09 2.64 -5.55
N ASN A 209 18.95 3.00 -6.49
CA ASN A 209 19.88 4.12 -6.32
C ASN A 209 19.12 5.43 -6.07
N ARG A 210 18.07 5.70 -6.86
CA ARG A 210 17.23 6.89 -6.69
C ARG A 210 16.48 6.91 -5.36
N SER A 211 16.05 5.75 -4.87
CA SER A 211 15.43 5.62 -3.54
C SER A 211 16.44 5.90 -2.41
N ASP A 212 17.68 5.42 -2.55
CA ASP A 212 18.76 5.71 -1.60
C ASP A 212 19.08 7.22 -1.62
N ASP A 213 19.18 7.85 -2.81
CA ASP A 213 19.41 9.29 -3.00
C ASP A 213 18.28 10.13 -2.34
N ILE A 214 17.01 9.71 -2.46
CA ILE A 214 15.89 10.36 -1.79
C ILE A 214 16.05 10.29 -0.27
N THR A 215 16.45 9.15 0.26
CA THR A 215 16.66 8.98 1.71
C THR A 215 17.72 9.93 2.23
N ASP A 216 18.86 10.06 1.55
CA ASP A 216 19.94 10.97 1.90
C ASP A 216 19.51 12.44 1.79
N SER A 217 18.76 12.76 0.72
CA SER A 217 18.19 14.08 0.49
C SER A 217 17.21 14.47 1.61
N LEU A 218 16.29 13.57 1.98
CA LEU A 218 15.33 13.80 3.07
C LEU A 218 16.03 14.09 4.40
N GLU A 219 17.07 13.33 4.75
CA GLU A 219 17.84 13.60 5.97
C GLU A 219 18.45 15.01 5.95
N SER A 220 18.96 15.44 4.80
CA SER A 220 19.56 16.78 4.63
C SER A 220 18.49 17.87 4.73
N ILE A 221 17.36 17.70 4.03
CA ILE A 221 16.25 18.66 4.02
C ILE A 221 15.67 18.82 5.43
N LEU A 222 15.39 17.73 6.13
CA LEU A 222 14.82 17.75 7.47
C LEU A 222 15.77 18.41 8.48
N LYS A 223 17.06 18.13 8.43
CA LYS A 223 18.06 18.82 9.27
C LYS A 223 18.08 20.33 9.07
N GLN A 224 18.01 20.79 7.80
CA GLN A 224 17.95 22.23 7.49
C GLN A 224 16.63 22.86 7.94
N TYR A 225 15.53 22.16 7.76
CA TYR A 225 14.19 22.61 8.16
C TYR A 225 14.10 22.79 9.67
N ASP A 226 14.53 21.80 10.46
CA ASP A 226 14.58 21.87 11.92
C ASP A 226 15.45 23.05 12.41
N GLN A 227 16.61 23.27 11.78
CA GLN A 227 17.48 24.41 12.11
C GLN A 227 16.81 25.74 11.82
N SER A 228 16.08 25.86 10.70
CA SER A 228 15.36 27.08 10.33
C SER A 228 14.19 27.38 11.29
N LEU A 229 13.46 26.35 11.71
CA LEU A 229 12.39 26.49 12.70
C LEU A 229 12.91 26.94 14.06
N ILE A 230 14.00 26.34 14.54
CA ILE A 230 14.63 26.74 15.80
C ILE A 230 15.11 28.19 15.70
N GLN A 231 15.76 28.59 14.61
CA GLN A 231 16.22 29.94 14.39
C GLN A 231 15.06 30.94 14.37
N SER A 232 13.96 30.64 13.68
CA SER A 232 12.78 31.50 13.62
C SER A 232 12.11 31.67 15.00
N GLN A 233 12.09 30.63 15.82
CA GLN A 233 11.60 30.70 17.21
C GLN A 233 12.51 31.57 18.09
N VAL A 234 13.83 31.43 17.96
CA VAL A 234 14.79 32.25 18.66
C VAL A 234 14.65 33.73 18.25
N ASP A 235 14.55 34.03 16.96
CA ASP A 235 14.36 35.39 16.45
C ASP A 235 13.06 36.03 16.94
N SER A 236 11.97 35.25 16.99
CA SER A 236 10.69 35.73 17.54
C SER A 236 10.75 36.02 19.03
N LEU A 237 11.50 35.23 19.82
CA LEU A 237 11.73 35.47 21.23
C LEU A 237 12.58 36.74 21.46
N TYR A 238 13.62 36.98 20.63
CA TYR A 238 14.40 38.22 20.67
C TYR A 238 13.57 39.45 20.31
N ALA A 239 12.71 39.37 19.29
CA ALA A 239 11.79 40.43 18.92
C ALA A 239 10.83 40.82 20.07
N LEU A 240 10.26 39.80 20.75
CA LEU A 240 9.41 40.03 21.93
C LEU A 240 10.15 40.64 23.10
N SER A 241 11.43 40.30 23.32
CA SER A 241 12.24 40.85 24.38
C SER A 241 12.62 42.33 24.14
N LEU A 242 12.75 42.76 22.88
CA LEU A 242 13.04 44.16 22.52
C LEU A 242 11.82 45.08 22.65
N ILE A 243 10.60 44.55 22.64
CA ILE A 243 9.36 45.36 22.83
C ILE A 243 9.10 45.68 24.31
N HIS A 244 9.77 45.00 25.24
CA HIS A 244 9.58 45.15 26.68
C HIS A 244 10.71 45.98 27.38
N ILE A 245 11.58 46.64 26.62
CA ILE A 245 12.56 47.62 27.10
C ILE A 245 12.14 49.04 26.64
#